data_5719d70bdfa2737980f9be04470b8a10
#
_entry.id   5719d70bdfa2737980f9be04470b8a10
#
_cell.length_a   1.000
_cell.length_b   1.000
_cell.length_c   1.000
_cell.angle_alpha   90.00
_cell.angle_beta   90.00
_cell.angle_gamma   90.00
#
_symmetry.space_group_name_H-M   'P 1'
#
loop_
_entity.id
_entity.type
_entity.pdbx_description
1 polymer ?
#
loop_
_entity_poly.entity_id
_entity_poly.type
_entity_poly.pdbx_seq_one_letter_code
_entity_poly.pdbx_strand_id
1 'polypeptide(L)'
;MTESYSLPDLVEAAAEVRKQAYAKFSNYKVGAALLAGDGTIFSGCNVENSSFGLTICAERSAVTAAVAAGRQTFQALALVTEKQGAPCGACRQVLAEFCGDEFPIHVAAAEDLGDIKTSTLGELLPDAFRF
;
A
#
# COMPACT_ATOMS: atom_id res chain seq x y z
N MET A 1 1.70 2.54 22.31
CA MET A 1 0.73 3.48 21.77
C MET A 1 -0.29 2.73 20.92
N THR A 2 -1.55 2.98 21.15
CA THR A 2 -2.57 2.32 20.38
C THR A 2 -2.81 3.03 19.05
N GLU A 3 -3.20 2.26 18.08
CA GLU A 3 -3.59 2.78 16.79
C GLU A 3 -4.89 3.58 16.93
N SER A 4 -4.94 4.72 16.28
CA SER A 4 -6.11 5.60 16.32
C SER A 4 -6.99 5.44 15.09
N TYR A 5 -6.82 4.36 14.33
CA TYR A 5 -7.59 4.10 13.11
C TYR A 5 -8.19 2.70 13.15
N SER A 6 -9.20 2.49 12.31
CA SER A 6 -9.82 1.18 12.18
C SER A 6 -9.08 0.37 11.11
N LEU A 7 -8.32 -0.64 11.55
CA LEU A 7 -7.62 -1.53 10.61
C LEU A 7 -8.60 -2.27 9.69
N PRO A 8 -9.74 -2.80 10.19
CA PRO A 8 -10.70 -3.43 9.28
C PRO A 8 -11.21 -2.49 8.19
N ASP A 9 -11.45 -1.23 8.51
CA ASP A 9 -11.90 -0.25 7.51
C ASP A 9 -10.83 0.04 6.48
N LEU A 10 -9.57 0.12 6.92
CA LEU A 10 -8.46 0.36 6.01
C LEU A 10 -8.28 -0.83 5.06
N VAL A 11 -8.34 -2.04 5.59
CA VAL A 11 -8.25 -3.26 4.79
C VAL A 11 -9.42 -3.35 3.81
N GLU A 12 -10.62 -2.99 4.24
CA GLU A 12 -11.80 -3.03 3.36
C GLU A 12 -11.64 -2.05 2.21
N ALA A 13 -11.10 -0.87 2.45
CA ALA A 13 -10.84 0.11 1.38
C ALA A 13 -9.86 -0.47 0.35
N ALA A 14 -8.81 -1.16 0.81
CA ALA A 14 -7.86 -1.80 -0.07
C ALA A 14 -8.51 -2.93 -0.88
N ALA A 15 -9.37 -3.72 -0.24
CA ALA A 15 -10.09 -4.80 -0.91
C ALA A 15 -11.02 -4.26 -1.99
N GLU A 16 -11.67 -3.16 -1.71
CA GLU A 16 -12.64 -2.57 -2.65
C GLU A 16 -11.94 -2.03 -3.90
N VAL A 17 -10.86 -1.27 -3.73
CA VAL A 17 -10.13 -0.70 -4.86
C VAL A 17 -9.42 -1.79 -5.68
N ARG A 18 -9.06 -2.91 -5.06
CA ARG A 18 -8.45 -4.04 -5.76
C ARG A 18 -9.28 -4.50 -6.95
N LYS A 19 -10.61 -4.40 -6.84
CA LYS A 19 -11.53 -4.81 -7.92
C LYS A 19 -11.32 -3.99 -9.20
N GLN A 20 -10.75 -2.81 -9.10
CA GLN A 20 -10.48 -1.92 -10.24
C GLN A 20 -9.10 -2.14 -10.84
N ALA A 21 -8.28 -3.01 -10.29
CA ALA A 21 -6.91 -3.22 -10.77
C ALA A 21 -6.91 -3.62 -12.25
N TYR A 22 -6.00 -2.98 -13.00
CA TYR A 22 -5.80 -3.31 -14.39
C TYR A 22 -4.62 -4.28 -14.50
N ALA A 23 -4.90 -5.57 -14.39
CA ALA A 23 -3.87 -6.61 -14.29
C ALA A 23 -4.00 -7.61 -15.44
N LYS A 24 -4.15 -7.08 -16.65
CA LYS A 24 -4.44 -7.84 -17.86
C LYS A 24 -3.31 -8.84 -18.20
N PHE A 25 -2.08 -8.54 -17.83
CA PHE A 25 -0.92 -9.37 -18.18
C PHE A 25 -0.60 -10.40 -17.11
N SER A 26 -0.53 -9.99 -15.83
CA SER A 26 -0.17 -10.88 -14.75
C SER A 26 -1.36 -11.59 -14.12
N ASN A 27 -2.54 -11.04 -14.26
CA ASN A 27 -3.75 -11.47 -13.56
C ASN A 27 -3.59 -11.42 -12.03
N TYR A 28 -2.62 -10.64 -11.53
CA TYR A 28 -2.36 -10.49 -10.11
C TYR A 28 -2.81 -9.11 -9.65
N LYS A 29 -3.98 -9.04 -9.03
CA LYS A 29 -4.61 -7.78 -8.60
C LYS A 29 -4.20 -7.42 -7.19
N VAL A 30 -3.82 -6.17 -7.00
CA VAL A 30 -3.43 -5.62 -5.70
C VAL A 30 -4.23 -4.36 -5.45
N GLY A 31 -4.76 -4.25 -4.24
CA GLY A 31 -5.37 -3.01 -3.75
C GLY A 31 -4.58 -2.46 -2.59
N ALA A 32 -4.45 -1.15 -2.53
CA ALA A 32 -3.74 -0.45 -1.47
C ALA A 32 -4.62 0.64 -0.88
N ALA A 33 -4.58 0.79 0.43
CA ALA A 33 -5.22 1.90 1.12
C ALA A 33 -4.19 2.55 2.03
N LEU A 34 -3.89 3.81 1.76
CA LEU A 34 -2.90 4.59 2.49
C LEU A 34 -3.62 5.58 3.39
N LEU A 35 -3.35 5.50 4.69
CA LEU A 35 -3.98 6.37 5.67
C LEU A 35 -3.12 7.60 5.90
N ALA A 36 -3.63 8.77 5.57
CA ALA A 36 -2.94 10.02 5.81
C ALA A 36 -3.02 10.42 7.28
N GLY A 37 -2.15 11.35 7.69
CA GLY A 37 -2.08 11.81 9.08
C GLY A 37 -3.36 12.43 9.59
N ASP A 38 -4.20 12.97 8.70
CA ASP A 38 -5.49 13.58 9.06
C ASP A 38 -6.66 12.58 9.03
N GLY A 39 -6.39 11.29 8.79
CA GLY A 39 -7.42 10.26 8.76
C GLY A 39 -8.02 10.00 7.39
N THR A 40 -7.63 10.74 6.36
CA THR A 40 -8.11 10.51 5.01
C THR A 40 -7.46 9.25 4.42
N ILE A 41 -8.26 8.41 3.78
CA ILE A 41 -7.78 7.20 3.11
C ILE A 41 -7.63 7.46 1.61
N PHE A 42 -6.45 7.16 1.08
CA PHE A 42 -6.18 7.24 -0.35
C PHE A 42 -6.00 5.83 -0.89
N SER A 43 -6.81 5.47 -1.86
CA SER A 43 -6.79 4.12 -2.43
C SER A 43 -6.03 4.09 -3.75
N GLY A 44 -5.40 2.95 -4.03
CA GLY A 44 -4.73 2.72 -5.30
C GLY A 44 -4.80 1.25 -5.67
N CYS A 45 -4.69 0.97 -6.95
CA CYS A 45 -4.61 -0.39 -7.46
C CYS A 45 -3.50 -0.45 -8.50
N ASN A 46 -3.02 -1.66 -8.81
CA ASN A 46 -2.01 -1.78 -9.84
C ASN A 46 -2.60 -1.55 -11.23
N VAL A 47 -1.81 -0.88 -12.04
CA VAL A 47 -2.17 -0.56 -13.43
C VAL A 47 -1.02 -1.01 -14.32
N GLU A 48 -1.25 -2.10 -15.04
CA GLU A 48 -0.25 -2.68 -15.92
C GLU A 48 -0.23 -2.00 -17.29
N ASN A 49 0.83 -2.20 -18.01
CA ASN A 49 1.04 -1.56 -19.28
C ASN A 49 1.68 -2.56 -20.24
N SER A 50 1.38 -2.45 -21.54
CA SER A 50 2.03 -3.25 -22.56
C SER A 50 3.56 -3.08 -22.52
N SER A 51 4.03 -1.90 -22.16
CA SER A 51 5.43 -1.67 -21.82
C SER A 51 5.59 -2.00 -20.35
N PHE A 52 6.04 -3.19 -20.03
CA PHE A 52 6.02 -3.73 -18.66
C PHE A 52 6.70 -2.81 -17.63
N GLY A 53 7.75 -2.13 -18.03
CA GLY A 53 8.45 -1.21 -17.13
C GLY A 53 7.64 0.01 -16.72
N LEU A 54 6.52 0.28 -17.37
CA LEU A 54 5.64 1.40 -17.04
C LEU A 54 4.50 1.01 -16.11
N THR A 55 4.43 -0.24 -15.68
CA THR A 55 3.44 -0.70 -14.71
C THR A 55 3.58 0.08 -13.40
N ILE A 56 2.44 0.51 -12.86
CA ILE A 56 2.40 1.21 -11.57
C ILE A 56 1.80 0.27 -10.53
N CYS A 57 2.52 0.04 -9.45
CA CYS A 57 2.02 -0.77 -8.35
C CYS A 57 0.94 -0.03 -7.56
N ALA A 58 0.08 -0.80 -6.88
CA ALA A 58 -1.02 -0.23 -6.09
C ALA A 58 -0.53 0.77 -5.03
N GLU A 59 0.57 0.45 -4.36
CA GLU A 59 1.13 1.30 -3.32
C GLU A 59 1.54 2.66 -3.87
N ARG A 60 2.22 2.67 -5.01
CA ARG A 60 2.65 3.94 -5.62
C ARG A 60 1.46 4.73 -6.14
N SER A 61 0.43 4.06 -6.65
CA SER A 61 -0.81 4.75 -7.05
C SER A 61 -1.44 5.47 -5.86
N ALA A 62 -1.49 4.82 -4.70
CA ALA A 62 -2.06 5.42 -3.49
C ALA A 62 -1.20 6.60 -3.01
N VAL A 63 0.13 6.44 -2.99
CA VAL A 63 1.04 7.51 -2.55
C VAL A 63 0.91 8.73 -3.46
N THR A 64 0.94 8.53 -4.77
CA THR A 64 0.87 9.67 -5.70
C THR A 64 -0.48 10.36 -5.64
N ALA A 65 -1.57 9.62 -5.44
CA ALA A 65 -2.88 10.21 -5.23
C ALA A 65 -2.92 11.08 -3.96
N ALA A 66 -2.32 10.61 -2.88
CA ALA A 66 -2.26 11.35 -1.62
C ALA A 66 -1.44 12.63 -1.76
N VAL A 67 -0.27 12.54 -2.38
CA VAL A 67 0.59 13.70 -2.60
C VAL A 67 -0.10 14.71 -3.49
N ALA A 68 -0.77 14.27 -4.55
CA ALA A 68 -1.53 15.15 -5.45
C ALA A 68 -2.65 15.87 -4.71
N ALA A 69 -3.19 15.27 -3.65
CA ALA A 69 -4.23 15.88 -2.81
C ALA A 69 -3.64 16.71 -1.66
N GLY A 70 -2.33 16.91 -1.61
CA GLY A 70 -1.68 17.76 -0.62
C GLY A 70 -1.30 17.06 0.67
N ARG A 71 -1.27 15.72 0.70
CA ARG A 71 -0.90 14.96 1.90
C ARG A 71 0.50 14.38 1.74
N GLN A 72 1.32 14.56 2.76
CA GLN A 72 2.69 14.05 2.79
C GLN A 72 3.03 13.32 4.09
N THR A 73 2.06 13.22 5.01
CA THR A 73 2.23 12.54 6.29
C THR A 73 1.26 11.37 6.36
N PHE A 74 1.78 10.17 6.66
CA PHE A 74 1.00 8.94 6.61
C PHE A 74 1.13 8.14 7.91
N GLN A 75 0.06 7.42 8.27
CA GLN A 75 0.00 6.65 9.51
C GLN A 75 0.15 5.15 9.27
N ALA A 76 -0.39 4.63 8.16
CA ALA A 76 -0.41 3.19 7.91
C ALA A 76 -0.74 2.92 6.44
N LEU A 77 -0.35 1.72 5.99
CA LEU A 77 -0.69 1.21 4.68
C LEU A 77 -1.33 -0.17 4.83
N ALA A 78 -2.44 -0.40 4.16
CA ALA A 78 -3.02 -1.74 4.04
C ALA A 78 -2.99 -2.16 2.58
N LEU A 79 -2.63 -3.42 2.36
CA LEU A 79 -2.64 -4.06 1.06
C LEU A 79 -3.56 -5.26 1.09
N VAL A 80 -4.25 -5.52 0.00
CA VAL A 80 -4.99 -6.76 -0.19
C VAL A 80 -4.48 -7.41 -1.47
N THR A 81 -3.96 -8.61 -1.33
CA THR A 81 -3.41 -9.39 -2.44
C THR A 81 -3.87 -10.83 -2.32
N GLU A 82 -3.76 -11.56 -3.41
CA GLU A 82 -4.12 -12.97 -3.44
C GLU A 82 -3.23 -13.82 -2.54
N LYS A 83 -1.91 -13.51 -2.50
CA LYS A 83 -0.91 -14.33 -1.82
C LYS A 83 -0.24 -13.62 -0.64
N GLN A 84 -0.77 -12.50 -0.19
CA GLN A 84 -0.20 -11.69 0.88
C GLN A 84 1.26 -11.30 0.62
N GLY A 85 1.60 -11.00 -0.63
CA GLY A 85 2.95 -10.57 -0.98
C GLY A 85 3.27 -9.21 -0.40
N ALA A 86 4.47 -9.06 0.15
CA ALA A 86 4.95 -7.78 0.66
C ALA A 86 5.16 -6.80 -0.51
N PRO A 87 5.18 -5.47 -0.25
CA PRO A 87 5.47 -4.49 -1.29
C PRO A 87 6.82 -4.77 -1.97
N CYS A 88 6.90 -4.52 -3.26
CA CYS A 88 8.16 -4.67 -3.98
C CYS A 88 9.19 -3.63 -3.52
N GLY A 89 10.46 -3.84 -3.90
CA GLY A 89 11.54 -2.96 -3.46
C GLY A 89 11.33 -1.49 -3.86
N ALA A 90 10.84 -1.26 -5.08
CA ALA A 90 10.56 0.11 -5.54
C ALA A 90 9.48 0.79 -4.68
N CYS A 91 8.43 0.07 -4.33
CA CYS A 91 7.36 0.61 -3.48
C CYS A 91 7.87 0.90 -2.08
N ARG A 92 8.73 0.03 -1.53
CA ARG A 92 9.34 0.26 -0.21
C ARG A 92 10.17 1.53 -0.22
N GLN A 93 10.92 1.79 -1.29
CA GLN A 93 11.73 3.00 -1.41
C GLN A 93 10.84 4.24 -1.53
N VAL A 94 9.75 4.16 -2.30
CA VAL A 94 8.80 5.28 -2.40
C VAL A 94 8.20 5.60 -1.04
N LEU A 95 7.82 4.56 -0.27
CA LEU A 95 7.28 4.77 1.08
C LEU A 95 8.33 5.38 2.00
N ALA A 96 9.60 5.00 1.85
CA ALA A 96 10.68 5.52 2.70
C ALA A 96 10.91 7.01 2.54
N GLU A 97 10.47 7.60 1.42
CA GLU A 97 10.56 9.06 1.23
C GLU A 97 9.68 9.80 2.23
N PHE A 98 8.53 9.23 2.59
CA PHE A 98 7.52 9.89 3.42
C PHE A 98 7.35 9.28 4.79
N CYS A 99 7.82 8.06 5.02
CA CYS A 99 7.52 7.27 6.21
C CYS A 99 8.80 6.83 6.91
N GLY A 100 8.75 6.77 8.25
CA GLY A 100 9.87 6.28 9.04
C GLY A 100 9.87 4.76 9.17
N ASP A 101 10.86 4.24 9.87
CA ASP A 101 11.05 2.79 10.00
C ASP A 101 9.92 2.08 10.76
N GLU A 102 9.22 2.80 11.64
CA GLU A 102 8.11 2.22 12.41
C GLU A 102 6.79 2.17 11.64
N PHE A 103 6.74 2.71 10.43
CA PHE A 103 5.51 2.78 9.65
C PHE A 103 4.93 1.37 9.41
N PRO A 104 3.67 1.13 9.85
CA PRO A 104 3.10 -0.20 9.74
C PRO A 104 2.55 -0.48 8.35
N ILE A 105 2.83 -1.69 7.87
CA ILE A 105 2.34 -2.20 6.59
C ILE A 105 1.57 -3.48 6.88
N HIS A 106 0.27 -3.46 6.59
CA HIS A 106 -0.64 -4.56 6.85
C HIS A 106 -1.02 -5.20 5.53
N VAL A 107 -0.81 -6.51 5.39
CA VAL A 107 -1.12 -7.22 4.15
C VAL A 107 -2.16 -8.29 4.45
N ALA A 108 -3.35 -8.13 3.90
CA ALA A 108 -4.45 -9.07 4.08
C ALA A 108 -4.59 -9.96 2.86
N ALA A 109 -5.06 -11.20 3.10
CA ALA A 109 -5.37 -12.13 2.03
C ALA A 109 -6.72 -11.76 1.40
N ALA A 110 -6.78 -11.75 0.07
CA ALA A 110 -8.02 -11.42 -0.64
C ALA A 110 -9.17 -12.37 -0.30
N GLU A 111 -8.85 -13.63 0.00
CA GLU A 111 -9.85 -14.65 0.35
C GLU A 111 -10.28 -14.58 1.81
N ASP A 112 -9.49 -13.98 2.67
CA ASP A 112 -9.79 -13.88 4.11
C ASP A 112 -9.18 -12.58 4.62
N LEU A 113 -9.98 -11.52 4.65
CA LEU A 113 -9.52 -10.19 5.04
C LEU A 113 -9.12 -10.10 6.52
N GLY A 114 -9.50 -11.08 7.32
CA GLY A 114 -9.05 -11.19 8.71
C GLY A 114 -7.66 -11.78 8.86
N ASP A 115 -7.15 -12.42 7.82
CA ASP A 115 -5.80 -12.97 7.82
C ASP A 115 -4.82 -11.87 7.39
N ILE A 116 -4.22 -11.20 8.36
CA ILE A 116 -3.40 -10.02 8.13
C ILE A 116 -1.99 -10.26 8.66
N LYS A 117 -1.00 -9.99 7.82
CA LYS A 117 0.40 -9.95 8.23
C LYS A 117 0.82 -8.51 8.37
N THR A 118 1.36 -8.15 9.53
CA THR A 118 1.81 -6.77 9.78
C THR A 118 3.32 -6.75 9.92
N SER A 119 3.94 -5.82 9.19
CA SER A 119 5.38 -5.55 9.25
C SER A 119 5.59 -4.06 9.39
N THR A 120 6.80 -3.65 9.74
CA THR A 120 7.18 -2.25 9.67
C THR A 120 8.00 -2.01 8.40
N LEU A 121 8.03 -0.75 7.96
CA LEU A 121 8.85 -0.39 6.82
C LEU A 121 10.32 -0.72 7.06
N GLY A 122 10.83 -0.47 8.27
CA GLY A 122 12.22 -0.77 8.61
C GLY A 122 12.55 -2.26 8.53
N GLU A 123 11.60 -3.14 8.85
CA GLU A 123 11.79 -4.58 8.69
C GLU A 123 11.88 -4.97 7.22
N LEU A 124 11.11 -4.29 6.35
CA LEU A 124 11.06 -4.62 4.93
C LEU A 124 12.14 -3.93 4.10
N LEU A 125 12.68 -2.81 4.61
CA LEU A 125 13.72 -2.04 3.92
C LEU A 125 14.73 -1.53 4.97
N PRO A 126 15.57 -2.43 5.52
CA PRO A 126 16.60 -2.01 6.48
C PRO A 126 17.61 -1.08 5.82
N ASP A 127 18.09 -0.10 6.58
CA ASP A 127 19.08 0.87 6.10
C ASP A 127 18.63 1.58 4.82
N ALA A 128 17.36 2.02 4.80
CA ALA A 128 16.80 2.67 3.61
C ALA A 128 17.59 3.91 3.23
N PHE A 129 17.78 4.10 1.92
CA PHE A 129 18.41 5.30 1.41
C PHE A 129 17.47 6.50 1.59
N ARG A 130 17.96 7.54 2.26
CA ARG A 130 17.29 8.82 2.43
C ARG A 130 18.33 9.93 2.38
N PHE A 131 17.97 11.04 1.81
CA PHE A 131 18.80 12.24 1.91
C PHE A 131 18.72 12.87 3.29
#